data_19b0830a3e371e636e05476af8ae10f2
#
_entry.id   19b0830a3e371e636e05476af8ae10f2
#
_cell.length_a   1.000
_cell.length_b   1.000
_cell.length_c   1.000
_cell.angle_alpha   90.00
_cell.angle_beta   90.00
_cell.angle_gamma   90.00
#
_symmetry.space_group_name_H-M   'P 1'
#
loop_
_entity.id
_entity.type
_entity.pdbx_description
1 polymer ?
#
loop_
_entity_poly.entity_id
_entity_poly.type
_entity_poly.pdbx_seq_one_letter_code
_entity_poly.pdbx_strand_id
1 'polypeptide(L)'
;MTKDTINRAIQRGAGGQECQNLEEVIYEGYAPGGVAVFIKTLTDNKNRTVSEIRHAFTKYGGNLGTSGSVAYLFEAKGKLLIDSDLSDEKLYDIAAENGANDINELDGSKTEIVCEPKDLSSLKEKLESDNFIVEASEIVMETETNIPLDSEQSEKNMKLTDAIEDLDDVQEVFTNADLDESVFKS
;
A
#
# COMPACT_ATOMS: atom_id res chain seq x y z
N MET A 1 1.12 3.45 5.18
CA MET A 1 1.92 4.64 5.14
C MET A 1 1.33 5.75 5.95
N THR A 2 2.17 6.44 6.60
CA THR A 2 1.74 7.43 7.58
C THR A 2 1.38 8.75 6.92
N LYS A 3 0.32 9.38 7.37
CA LYS A 3 -0.05 10.77 7.02
C LYS A 3 1.12 11.75 7.22
N ASP A 4 2.04 11.41 8.12
CA ASP A 4 3.21 12.23 8.44
C ASP A 4 4.20 12.37 7.27
N THR A 5 4.39 11.33 6.46
CA THR A 5 5.28 11.40 5.29
C THR A 5 4.68 12.29 4.19
N ILE A 6 3.37 12.19 3.97
CA ILE A 6 2.64 13.08 3.04
C ILE A 6 2.68 14.52 3.55
N ASN A 7 2.41 14.73 4.84
CA ASN A 7 2.45 16.07 5.45
C ASN A 7 3.87 16.68 5.42
N ARG A 8 4.92 15.88 5.62
CA ARG A 8 6.31 16.35 5.48
C ARG A 8 6.63 16.76 4.04
N ALA A 9 6.19 15.97 3.05
CA ALA A 9 6.37 16.33 1.63
C ALA A 9 5.63 17.63 1.29
N ILE A 10 4.40 17.82 1.77
CA ILE A 10 3.59 19.03 1.59
C ILE A 10 4.22 20.23 2.32
N GLN A 11 4.69 20.06 3.54
CA GLN A 11 5.34 21.14 4.30
C GLN A 11 6.66 21.59 3.68
N ARG A 12 7.44 20.67 3.10
CA ARG A 12 8.66 21.04 2.34
C ARG A 12 8.32 21.82 1.07
N GLY A 13 7.20 21.51 0.42
CA GLY A 13 6.72 22.24 -0.77
C GLY A 13 6.12 23.62 -0.46
N ALA A 14 5.58 23.83 0.74
CA ALA A 14 4.90 25.07 1.13
C ALA A 14 5.82 26.15 1.72
N GLY A 15 7.06 25.81 2.08
CA GLY A 15 7.94 26.66 2.90
C GLY A 15 9.15 27.31 2.22
N GLY A 16 9.29 27.25 0.91
CA GLY A 16 10.49 27.81 0.30
C GLY A 16 10.41 28.06 -1.20
N GLN A 17 11.12 29.05 -1.66
CA GLN A 17 11.22 29.53 -3.04
C GLN A 17 11.84 28.54 -4.04
N GLU A 18 12.07 27.30 -3.64
CA GLU A 18 12.46 26.22 -4.54
C GLU A 18 11.30 25.24 -4.59
N CYS A 19 10.57 25.24 -5.71
CA CYS A 19 9.77 24.12 -6.11
C CYS A 19 10.75 22.92 -6.26
N GLN A 20 10.98 22.19 -5.20
CA GLN A 20 11.65 20.91 -5.29
C GLN A 20 10.77 20.04 -6.19
N ASN A 21 11.29 19.72 -7.37
CA ASN A 21 10.60 18.83 -8.30
C ASN A 21 10.63 17.43 -7.68
N LEU A 22 9.59 17.11 -6.91
CA LEU A 22 9.37 15.77 -6.41
C LEU A 22 8.90 14.89 -7.57
N GLU A 23 9.57 13.77 -7.75
CA GLU A 23 9.21 12.78 -8.76
C GLU A 23 8.78 11.48 -8.09
N GLU A 24 7.72 10.89 -8.60
CA GLU A 24 7.37 9.52 -8.23
C GLU A 24 8.35 8.54 -8.87
N VAL A 25 8.93 7.68 -8.05
CA VAL A 25 9.82 6.61 -8.48
C VAL A 25 9.41 5.32 -7.80
N ILE A 26 9.34 4.26 -8.60
CA ILE A 26 9.03 2.91 -8.12
C ILE A 26 10.33 2.14 -8.02
N TYR A 27 10.55 1.51 -6.88
CA TYR A 27 11.63 0.56 -6.65
C TYR A 27 11.08 -0.83 -6.40
N GLU A 28 11.80 -1.82 -6.87
CA GLU A 28 11.37 -3.21 -6.84
C GLU A 28 12.51 -4.07 -6.33
N GLY A 29 12.19 -5.07 -5.52
CA GLY A 29 13.20 -5.96 -4.97
C GLY A 29 12.62 -7.23 -4.39
N TYR A 30 13.50 -8.04 -3.81
CA TYR A 30 13.16 -9.29 -3.15
C TYR A 30 13.63 -9.27 -1.70
N ALA A 31 12.71 -9.58 -0.80
CA ALA A 31 12.99 -9.82 0.60
C ALA A 31 13.38 -11.30 0.86
N PRO A 32 13.88 -11.63 2.06
CA PRO A 32 14.18 -13.01 2.42
C PRO A 32 12.99 -13.95 2.21
N GLY A 33 13.26 -15.14 1.67
CA GLY A 33 12.22 -16.11 1.31
C GLY A 33 11.67 -15.95 -0.11
N GLY A 34 12.22 -15.04 -0.91
CA GLY A 34 11.76 -14.79 -2.28
C GLY A 34 10.53 -13.90 -2.38
N VAL A 35 10.22 -13.17 -1.32
CA VAL A 35 9.10 -12.22 -1.25
C VAL A 35 9.35 -11.05 -2.16
N ALA A 36 8.38 -10.74 -3.02
CA ALA A 36 8.40 -9.55 -3.86
C ALA A 36 8.08 -8.31 -3.04
N VAL A 37 8.85 -7.24 -3.25
CA VAL A 37 8.66 -5.95 -2.59
C VAL A 37 8.51 -4.86 -3.64
N PHE A 38 7.40 -4.14 -3.59
CA PHE A 38 7.07 -3.02 -4.47
C PHE A 38 6.99 -1.74 -3.64
N ILE A 39 7.80 -0.75 -3.99
CA ILE A 39 7.98 0.46 -3.18
C ILE A 39 7.65 1.69 -4.01
N LYS A 40 6.67 2.46 -3.57
CA LYS A 40 6.37 3.78 -4.14
C LYS A 40 7.08 4.84 -3.35
N THR A 41 7.80 5.69 -4.06
CA THR A 41 8.52 6.81 -3.47
C THR A 41 8.16 8.13 -4.14
N LEU A 42 8.32 9.21 -3.39
CA LEU A 42 8.26 10.57 -3.90
C LEU A 42 9.54 11.27 -3.45
N THR A 43 10.41 11.60 -4.40
CA THR A 43 11.77 12.07 -4.10
C THR A 43 12.22 13.24 -4.97
N ASP A 44 13.01 14.10 -4.39
CA ASP A 44 13.78 15.15 -5.07
C ASP A 44 15.20 14.68 -5.43
N ASN A 45 15.62 13.50 -4.91
CA ASN A 45 16.96 12.96 -5.12
C ASN A 45 16.96 11.43 -5.23
N LYS A 46 16.82 10.93 -6.46
CA LYS A 46 16.78 9.48 -6.76
C LYS A 46 18.04 8.73 -6.30
N ASN A 47 19.20 9.37 -6.34
CA ASN A 47 20.47 8.74 -5.92
C ASN A 47 20.49 8.48 -4.41
N ARG A 48 19.99 9.42 -3.62
CA ARG A 48 19.83 9.25 -2.18
C ARG A 48 18.84 8.11 -1.89
N THR A 49 17.66 8.20 -2.45
CA THR A 49 16.57 7.23 -2.24
C THR A 49 17.00 5.80 -2.57
N VAL A 50 17.59 5.58 -3.75
CA VAL A 50 18.05 4.24 -4.15
C VAL A 50 19.15 3.70 -3.24
N SER A 51 20.01 4.57 -2.72
CA SER A 51 21.07 4.17 -1.80
C SER A 51 20.52 3.73 -0.44
N GLU A 52 19.55 4.47 0.09
CA GLU A 52 18.89 4.16 1.35
C GLU A 52 18.08 2.86 1.27
N ILE A 53 17.31 2.69 0.20
CA ILE A 53 16.54 1.46 -0.05
C ILE A 53 17.48 0.26 -0.21
N ARG A 54 18.54 0.40 -1.01
CA ARG A 54 19.54 -0.67 -1.19
C ARG A 54 20.21 -1.06 0.12
N HIS A 55 20.51 -0.08 0.97
CA HIS A 55 21.07 -0.34 2.29
C HIS A 55 20.09 -1.14 3.17
N ALA A 56 18.81 -0.79 3.18
CA ALA A 56 17.79 -1.52 3.92
C ALA A 56 17.70 -2.98 3.44
N PHE A 57 17.60 -3.22 2.14
CA PHE A 57 17.61 -4.58 1.58
C PHE A 57 18.84 -5.37 2.00
N THR A 58 20.01 -4.80 1.84
CA THR A 58 21.30 -5.46 2.18
C THR A 58 21.36 -5.80 3.67
N LYS A 59 20.92 -4.89 4.53
CA LYS A 59 20.96 -5.07 5.99
C LYS A 59 20.09 -6.24 6.47
N TYR A 60 18.95 -6.46 5.83
CA TYR A 60 17.99 -7.50 6.25
C TYR A 60 17.98 -8.73 5.33
N GLY A 61 18.99 -8.89 4.48
CA GLY A 61 19.21 -10.09 3.68
C GLY A 61 18.36 -10.18 2.41
N GLY A 62 17.77 -9.07 1.98
CA GLY A 62 17.10 -8.94 0.69
C GLY A 62 18.00 -8.41 -0.42
N ASN A 63 17.41 -8.12 -1.56
CA ASN A 63 18.11 -7.64 -2.74
C ASN A 63 17.24 -6.67 -3.54
N LEU A 64 17.76 -5.46 -3.79
CA LEU A 64 17.12 -4.51 -4.69
C LEU A 64 17.25 -4.99 -6.13
N GLY A 65 16.13 -5.14 -6.81
CA GLY A 65 16.07 -5.55 -8.21
C GLY A 65 16.06 -4.39 -9.20
N THR A 66 15.85 -4.72 -10.46
CA THR A 66 15.64 -3.75 -11.53
C THR A 66 14.16 -3.43 -11.72
N SER A 67 13.85 -2.33 -12.40
CA SER A 67 12.48 -1.97 -12.76
C SER A 67 11.82 -3.09 -13.57
N GLY A 68 10.59 -3.45 -13.20
CA GLY A 68 9.83 -4.54 -13.81
C GLY A 68 10.13 -5.93 -13.24
N SER A 69 11.02 -6.07 -12.25
CA SER A 69 11.37 -7.38 -11.68
C SER A 69 10.23 -8.02 -10.87
N VAL A 70 9.39 -7.22 -10.23
CA VAL A 70 8.25 -7.71 -9.42
C VAL A 70 6.90 -7.04 -9.76
N ALA A 71 6.90 -5.93 -10.47
CA ALA A 71 5.68 -5.17 -10.78
C ALA A 71 4.59 -6.02 -11.45
N TYR A 72 4.97 -6.99 -12.29
CA TYR A 72 4.04 -7.90 -12.96
C TYR A 72 3.28 -8.83 -12.02
N LEU A 73 3.76 -8.99 -10.79
CA LEU A 73 3.09 -9.80 -9.74
C LEU A 73 1.98 -9.04 -9.04
N PHE A 74 1.94 -7.71 -9.19
CA PHE A 74 1.01 -6.85 -8.49
C PHE A 74 0.01 -6.23 -9.47
N GLU A 75 -1.23 -6.11 -9.01
CA GLU A 75 -2.31 -5.42 -9.70
C GLU A 75 -2.82 -4.26 -8.84
N ALA A 76 -2.98 -3.10 -9.45
CA ALA A 76 -3.54 -1.95 -8.75
C ALA A 76 -5.05 -2.13 -8.56
N LYS A 77 -5.53 -1.98 -7.32
CA LYS A 77 -6.96 -2.03 -6.98
C LYS A 77 -7.36 -0.84 -6.11
N GLY A 78 -8.56 -0.35 -6.33
CA GLY A 78 -9.17 0.63 -5.44
C GLY A 78 -9.82 -0.08 -4.26
N LYS A 79 -9.60 0.41 -3.06
CA LYS A 79 -10.25 -0.07 -1.83
C LYS A 79 -10.95 1.04 -1.10
N LEU A 80 -12.16 0.76 -0.67
CA LEU A 80 -12.97 1.63 0.18
C LEU A 80 -13.31 0.89 1.47
N LEU A 81 -13.11 1.54 2.59
CA LEU A 81 -13.56 1.07 3.89
C LEU A 81 -14.79 1.85 4.32
N ILE A 82 -15.90 1.16 4.53
CA ILE A 82 -17.20 1.74 4.84
C ILE A 82 -17.60 1.37 6.27
N ASP A 83 -18.05 2.34 7.04
CA ASP A 83 -18.63 2.11 8.37
C ASP A 83 -20.10 1.68 8.25
N SER A 84 -20.30 0.47 7.75
CA SER A 84 -21.59 -0.20 7.61
C SER A 84 -21.35 -1.68 7.40
N ASP A 85 -22.26 -2.52 7.90
CA ASP A 85 -22.20 -3.95 7.67
C ASP A 85 -22.80 -4.38 6.32
N LEU A 86 -22.48 -5.59 5.89
CA LEU A 86 -22.99 -6.18 4.64
C LEU A 86 -24.50 -6.46 4.64
N SER A 87 -25.17 -6.36 5.80
CA SER A 87 -26.63 -6.53 5.87
C SER A 87 -27.41 -5.35 5.29
N ASP A 88 -26.71 -4.25 4.98
CA ASP A 88 -27.32 -3.11 4.28
C ASP A 88 -27.42 -3.41 2.77
N GLU A 89 -28.60 -3.87 2.35
CA GLU A 89 -28.92 -4.18 0.95
C GLU A 89 -28.63 -2.97 0.04
N LYS A 90 -28.84 -1.75 0.54
CA LYS A 90 -28.59 -0.51 -0.23
C LYS A 90 -27.10 -0.32 -0.51
N LEU A 91 -26.23 -0.63 0.46
CA LEU A 91 -24.77 -0.58 0.28
C LEU A 91 -24.34 -1.54 -0.83
N TYR A 92 -24.84 -2.76 -0.77
CA TYR A 92 -24.55 -3.79 -1.77
C TYR A 92 -24.99 -3.38 -3.18
N ASP A 93 -26.21 -2.91 -3.31
CA ASP A 93 -26.77 -2.48 -4.60
C ASP A 93 -25.96 -1.32 -5.21
N ILE A 94 -25.65 -0.30 -4.41
CA ILE A 94 -24.85 0.84 -4.87
C ILE A 94 -23.45 0.39 -5.30
N ALA A 95 -22.80 -0.45 -4.51
CA ALA A 95 -21.47 -0.94 -4.82
C ALA A 95 -21.47 -1.75 -6.13
N ALA A 96 -22.40 -2.71 -6.26
CA ALA A 96 -22.50 -3.55 -7.45
C ALA A 96 -22.81 -2.75 -8.73
N GLU A 97 -23.71 -1.76 -8.64
CA GLU A 97 -24.07 -0.92 -9.79
C GLU A 97 -22.96 0.05 -10.23
N ASN A 98 -22.03 0.39 -9.33
CA ASN A 98 -20.99 1.40 -9.57
C ASN A 98 -19.58 0.81 -9.70
N GLY A 99 -19.45 -0.46 -10.04
CA GLY A 99 -18.19 -1.07 -10.45
C GLY A 99 -17.40 -1.75 -9.34
N ALA A 100 -18.04 -2.13 -8.25
CA ALA A 100 -17.39 -3.00 -7.27
C ALA A 100 -17.10 -4.37 -7.89
N ASN A 101 -15.84 -4.82 -7.73
CA ASN A 101 -15.40 -6.14 -8.16
C ASN A 101 -15.61 -7.18 -7.05
N ASP A 102 -15.46 -6.74 -5.81
CA ASP A 102 -15.63 -7.57 -4.62
C ASP A 102 -16.12 -6.75 -3.43
N ILE A 103 -16.84 -7.38 -2.51
CA ILE A 103 -17.38 -6.75 -1.32
C ILE A 103 -17.19 -7.72 -0.15
N ASN A 104 -16.39 -7.32 0.82
CA ASN A 104 -15.97 -8.14 1.94
C ASN A 104 -16.42 -7.57 3.28
N GLU A 105 -17.03 -8.40 4.11
CA GLU A 105 -17.32 -8.03 5.49
C GLU A 105 -16.04 -8.13 6.34
N LEU A 106 -15.79 -7.08 7.10
CA LEU A 106 -14.70 -7.03 8.07
C LEU A 106 -15.24 -7.06 9.51
N ASP A 107 -14.38 -7.37 10.45
CA ASP A 107 -14.74 -7.34 11.86
C ASP A 107 -15.22 -5.95 12.30
N GLY A 108 -16.26 -5.93 13.14
CA GLY A 108 -16.78 -4.70 13.75
C GLY A 108 -17.76 -3.91 12.91
N SER A 109 -18.54 -4.57 12.08
CA SER A 109 -19.58 -3.96 11.23
C SER A 109 -19.03 -3.00 10.17
N LYS A 110 -17.90 -3.37 9.59
CA LYS A 110 -17.29 -2.63 8.48
C LYS A 110 -17.31 -3.45 7.21
N THR A 111 -17.41 -2.78 6.09
CA THR A 111 -17.35 -3.39 4.75
C THR A 111 -16.19 -2.81 3.96
N GLU A 112 -15.38 -3.70 3.41
CA GLU A 112 -14.38 -3.36 2.40
C GLU A 112 -14.97 -3.57 1.01
N ILE A 113 -14.90 -2.55 0.16
CA ILE A 113 -15.31 -2.64 -1.24
C ILE A 113 -14.06 -2.52 -2.10
N VAL A 114 -13.88 -3.47 -3.01
CA VAL A 114 -12.77 -3.52 -3.97
C VAL A 114 -13.30 -3.18 -5.36
N CYS A 115 -12.62 -2.29 -6.07
CA CYS A 115 -12.99 -1.87 -7.42
C CYS A 115 -11.74 -1.60 -8.28
N GLU A 116 -11.96 -1.31 -9.56
CA GLU A 116 -10.89 -0.80 -10.40
C GLU A 116 -10.41 0.59 -9.92
N PRO A 117 -9.11 0.91 -10.02
CA PRO A 117 -8.60 2.22 -9.59
C PRO A 117 -9.32 3.42 -10.21
N LYS A 118 -9.75 3.28 -11.48
CA LYS A 118 -10.48 4.33 -12.21
C LYS A 118 -11.86 4.61 -11.63
N ASP A 119 -12.50 3.61 -11.01
CA ASP A 119 -13.87 3.70 -10.51
C ASP A 119 -13.91 4.13 -9.03
N LEU A 120 -12.76 4.16 -8.35
CA LEU A 120 -12.63 4.46 -6.93
C LEU A 120 -13.26 5.80 -6.52
N SER A 121 -12.98 6.86 -7.27
CA SER A 121 -13.48 8.21 -6.95
C SER A 121 -14.99 8.31 -7.15
N SER A 122 -15.50 7.76 -8.25
CA SER A 122 -16.94 7.80 -8.55
C SER A 122 -17.76 6.96 -7.58
N LEU A 123 -17.24 5.79 -7.21
CA LEU A 123 -17.88 4.92 -6.23
C LEU A 123 -17.90 5.58 -4.85
N LYS A 124 -16.79 6.21 -4.43
CA LYS A 124 -16.72 6.98 -3.19
C LYS A 124 -17.76 8.10 -3.15
N GLU A 125 -17.80 8.96 -4.17
CA GLU A 125 -18.77 10.06 -4.26
C GLU A 125 -20.21 9.56 -4.21
N LYS A 126 -20.50 8.44 -4.85
CA LYS A 126 -21.82 7.85 -4.84
C LYS A 126 -22.23 7.35 -3.44
N LEU A 127 -21.34 6.65 -2.76
CA LEU A 127 -21.57 6.18 -1.39
C LEU A 127 -21.78 7.34 -0.41
N GLU A 128 -20.94 8.36 -0.47
CA GLU A 128 -21.07 9.57 0.36
C GLU A 128 -22.38 10.32 0.09
N SER A 129 -22.83 10.40 -1.18
CA SER A 129 -24.11 11.04 -1.55
C SER A 129 -25.32 10.29 -1.02
N ASP A 130 -25.20 9.00 -0.82
CA ASP A 130 -26.23 8.13 -0.21
C ASP A 130 -26.09 8.00 1.32
N ASN A 131 -25.28 8.86 1.93
CA ASN A 131 -25.03 9.00 3.37
C ASN A 131 -24.25 7.85 4.02
N PHE A 132 -23.48 7.08 3.25
CA PHE A 132 -22.51 6.14 3.82
C PHE A 132 -21.24 6.87 4.26
N ILE A 133 -20.68 6.42 5.38
CA ILE A 133 -19.42 6.97 5.90
C ILE A 133 -18.27 6.18 5.29
N VAL A 134 -17.49 6.84 4.42
CA VAL A 134 -16.27 6.28 3.86
C VAL A 134 -15.10 6.63 4.77
N GLU A 135 -14.63 5.66 5.55
CA GLU A 135 -13.52 5.87 6.50
C GLU A 135 -12.17 5.96 5.80
N ALA A 136 -11.98 5.16 4.75
CA ALA A 136 -10.75 5.15 3.96
C ALA A 136 -11.04 4.91 2.48
N SER A 137 -10.19 5.47 1.63
CA SER A 137 -10.22 5.30 0.19
C SER A 137 -8.79 5.36 -0.33
N GLU A 138 -8.30 4.27 -0.91
CA GLU A 138 -6.92 4.18 -1.34
C GLU A 138 -6.76 3.27 -2.56
N ILE A 139 -5.66 3.45 -3.30
CA ILE A 139 -5.23 2.52 -4.33
C ILE A 139 -4.10 1.68 -3.76
N VAL A 140 -4.30 0.37 -3.74
CA VAL A 140 -3.33 -0.61 -3.24
C VAL A 140 -2.81 -1.48 -4.38
N MET A 141 -1.62 -2.04 -4.20
CA MET A 141 -1.08 -3.04 -5.09
C MET A 141 -1.30 -4.41 -4.46
N GLU A 142 -2.10 -5.24 -5.08
CA GLU A 142 -2.39 -6.61 -4.64
C GLU A 142 -1.76 -7.65 -5.54
N THR A 143 -1.56 -8.84 -4.99
CA THR A 143 -1.04 -9.99 -5.73
C THR A 143 -1.91 -11.20 -5.44
N GLU A 144 -2.09 -12.05 -6.44
CA GLU A 144 -2.77 -13.34 -6.28
C GLU A 144 -1.85 -14.41 -5.67
N THR A 145 -0.54 -14.19 -5.70
CA THR A 145 0.46 -15.16 -5.23
C THR A 145 1.14 -14.66 -3.97
N ASN A 146 0.77 -15.20 -2.83
CA ASN A 146 1.44 -14.96 -1.55
C ASN A 146 2.51 -16.01 -1.29
N ILE A 147 3.61 -15.59 -0.66
CA ILE A 147 4.74 -16.45 -0.29
C ILE A 147 4.65 -16.74 1.20
N PRO A 148 4.32 -17.97 1.60
CA PRO A 148 4.28 -18.35 3.01
C PRO A 148 5.69 -18.34 3.60
N LEU A 149 5.83 -17.71 4.76
CA LEU A 149 7.10 -17.56 5.45
C LEU A 149 7.06 -18.28 6.80
N ASP A 150 8.21 -18.81 7.21
CA ASP A 150 8.40 -19.24 8.60
C ASP A 150 8.59 -18.03 9.53
N SER A 151 8.63 -18.29 10.82
CA SER A 151 8.73 -17.23 11.84
C SER A 151 10.00 -16.37 11.70
N GLU A 152 11.14 -16.98 11.38
CA GLU A 152 12.41 -16.24 11.20
C GLU A 152 12.38 -15.35 9.96
N GLN A 153 11.87 -15.87 8.86
CA GLN A 153 11.72 -15.11 7.60
C GLN A 153 10.68 -14.00 7.75
N SER A 154 9.58 -14.26 8.46
CA SER A 154 8.54 -13.27 8.75
C SER A 154 9.11 -12.10 9.55
N GLU A 155 9.88 -12.38 10.61
CA GLU A 155 10.54 -11.33 11.40
C GLU A 155 11.51 -10.48 10.56
N LYS A 156 12.31 -11.11 9.69
CA LYS A 156 13.22 -10.39 8.77
C LYS A 156 12.47 -9.52 7.77
N ASN A 157 11.37 -10.04 7.22
CA ASN A 157 10.52 -9.30 6.29
C ASN A 157 9.88 -8.10 6.97
N MET A 158 9.32 -8.25 8.17
CA MET A 158 8.75 -7.14 8.94
C MET A 158 9.79 -6.05 9.21
N LYS A 159 10.98 -6.41 9.68
CA LYS A 159 12.06 -5.45 9.92
C LYS A 159 12.53 -4.74 8.66
N LEU A 160 12.56 -5.43 7.52
CA LEU A 160 12.88 -4.82 6.23
C LEU A 160 11.80 -3.83 5.81
N THR A 161 10.54 -4.23 5.89
CA THR A 161 9.39 -3.37 5.52
C THR A 161 9.36 -2.13 6.39
N ASP A 162 9.47 -2.28 7.71
CA ASP A 162 9.51 -1.16 8.67
C ASP A 162 10.67 -0.19 8.35
N ALA A 163 11.87 -0.73 8.09
CA ALA A 163 13.03 0.08 7.77
C ALA A 163 12.88 0.84 6.45
N ILE A 164 12.18 0.29 5.47
CA ILE A 164 11.90 0.97 4.20
C ILE A 164 10.82 2.02 4.41
N GLU A 165 9.74 1.71 5.13
CA GLU A 165 8.66 2.66 5.41
C GLU A 165 9.11 3.86 6.24
N ASP A 166 10.13 3.71 7.09
CA ASP A 166 10.73 4.78 7.87
C ASP A 166 11.55 5.78 7.03
N LEU A 167 11.87 5.45 5.78
CA LEU A 167 12.59 6.36 4.89
C LEU A 167 11.72 7.54 4.46
N ASP A 168 12.28 8.74 4.49
CA ASP A 168 11.54 9.99 4.25
C ASP A 168 10.89 10.07 2.85
N ASP A 169 11.51 9.46 1.85
CA ASP A 169 11.06 9.50 0.46
C ASP A 169 10.03 8.38 0.14
N VAL A 170 9.87 7.40 1.01
CA VAL A 170 8.95 6.27 0.81
C VAL A 170 7.52 6.66 1.18
N GLN A 171 6.60 6.43 0.26
CA GLN A 171 5.16 6.64 0.47
C GLN A 171 4.44 5.38 0.87
N GLU A 172 4.67 4.29 0.14
CA GLU A 172 3.99 3.01 0.33
C GLU A 172 4.91 1.86 0.00
N VAL A 173 4.76 0.77 0.75
CA VAL A 173 5.44 -0.50 0.51
C VAL A 173 4.40 -1.62 0.42
N PHE A 174 4.47 -2.41 -0.66
CA PHE A 174 3.62 -3.57 -0.86
C PHE A 174 4.48 -4.82 -0.99
N THR A 175 4.05 -5.90 -0.36
CA THR A 175 4.73 -7.19 -0.42
C THR A 175 3.73 -8.32 -0.64
N ASN A 176 4.22 -9.45 -1.13
CA ASN A 176 3.45 -10.69 -1.20
C ASN A 176 3.81 -11.68 -0.09
N ALA A 177 4.33 -11.18 1.02
CA ALA A 177 4.64 -12.00 2.18
C ALA A 177 3.35 -12.48 2.86
N ASP A 178 3.28 -13.78 3.12
CA ASP A 178 2.30 -14.39 4.02
C ASP A 178 3.01 -14.69 5.34
N LEU A 179 2.87 -13.76 6.29
CA LEU A 179 3.61 -13.76 7.53
C LEU A 179 3.06 -14.82 8.50
N ASP A 180 3.97 -15.50 9.20
CA ASP A 180 3.60 -16.43 10.25
C ASP A 180 2.92 -15.68 11.43
N GLU A 181 1.76 -16.17 11.87
CA GLU A 181 0.98 -15.54 12.94
C GLU A 181 1.74 -15.40 14.27
N SER A 182 2.79 -16.20 14.48
CA SER A 182 3.58 -16.16 15.72
C SER A 182 4.30 -14.82 15.91
N VAL A 183 4.62 -14.11 14.84
CA VAL A 183 5.31 -12.81 14.92
C VAL A 183 4.43 -11.68 15.46
N PHE A 184 3.10 -11.85 15.42
CA PHE A 184 2.13 -10.89 15.96
C PHE A 184 1.76 -11.14 17.42
N LYS A 185 2.25 -12.24 18.03
CA LYS A 185 1.91 -12.67 19.40
C LYS A 185 2.99 -12.33 20.44
N SER A 186 4.01 -11.57 20.05
CA SER A 186 5.12 -11.18 20.94
C SER A 186 4.84 -9.86 21.63
#